data_c14b655db82d80011e21b75b99e5fef2
#
_entry.id   c14b655db82d80011e21b75b99e5fef2
#
_cell.length_a   1.000
_cell.length_b   1.000
_cell.length_c   1.000
_cell.angle_alpha   90.00
_cell.angle_beta   90.00
_cell.angle_gamma   90.00
#
_symmetry.space_group_name_H-M   'P 1'
#
loop_
_entity.id
_entity.type
_entity.pdbx_description
1 polymer ?
#
loop_
_entity_poly.entity_id
_entity_poly.type
_entity_poly.pdbx_seq_one_letter_code
_entity_poly.pdbx_strand_id
1 'polypeptide(L)' 'MSDASQLRDSTQIVLRRETLDGVEPQLDDEFMVSVFSDGEDRCRIVGSPVEIKAASAFLARRGITVR' A
#
# COMPACT_ATOMS: atom_id res chain seq x y z
N MET A 1 -14.81 3.42 19.29
CA MET A 1 -13.74 2.47 19.20
C MET A 1 -12.69 2.89 18.24
N SER A 2 -11.60 3.36 18.77
CA SER A 2 -10.50 3.80 17.95
C SER A 2 -9.89 2.65 17.17
N ASP A 3 -10.09 1.44 17.62
CA ASP A 3 -9.51 0.27 16.97
C ASP A 3 -10.03 0.07 15.56
N ALA A 4 -11.32 0.34 15.36
CA ALA A 4 -11.91 0.18 14.04
C ALA A 4 -11.28 1.13 13.03
N SER A 5 -11.03 2.36 13.46
CA SER A 5 -10.37 3.34 12.60
C SER A 5 -8.96 2.92 12.25
N GLN A 6 -8.24 2.43 13.24
CA GLN A 6 -6.87 2.00 13.03
C GLN A 6 -6.80 0.82 12.08
N LEU A 7 -7.75 -0.10 12.20
CA LEU A 7 -7.79 -1.25 11.31
C LEU A 7 -8.01 -0.82 9.86
N ARG A 8 -8.89 0.15 9.64
CA ARG A 8 -9.12 0.64 8.30
C ARG A 8 -7.88 1.31 7.73
N ASP A 9 -7.18 2.08 8.55
CA ASP A 9 -5.98 2.75 8.11
C ASP A 9 -4.89 1.76 7.76
N SER A 10 -4.85 0.62 8.45
CA SER A 10 -3.82 -0.36 8.22
C SER A 10 -4.18 -1.39 7.16
N THR A 11 -5.31 -1.22 6.48
CA THR A 11 -5.72 -2.14 5.42
C THR A 11 -5.60 -1.55 4.03
N GLN A 12 -5.06 -0.34 3.92
CA GLN A 12 -4.86 0.28 2.62
C GLN A 12 -3.69 1.23 2.66
N ILE A 13 -3.10 1.40 1.49
CA ILE A 13 -2.00 2.35 1.27
C ILE A 13 -2.35 3.13 0.02
N VAL A 14 -2.16 4.45 0.07
CA VAL A 14 -2.36 5.29 -1.10
C VAL A 14 -1.02 5.87 -1.51
N LEU A 15 -0.65 5.66 -2.77
CA LEU A 15 0.62 6.13 -3.32
C LEU A 15 0.37 6.79 -4.66
N ARG A 16 1.32 7.60 -5.08
CA ARG A 16 1.29 8.13 -6.42
C ARG A 16 1.61 7.01 -7.41
N ARG A 17 0.98 7.08 -8.57
CA ARG A 17 1.19 6.07 -9.60
C ARG A 17 2.67 6.01 -10.00
N GLU A 18 3.31 7.16 -10.15
CA GLU A 18 4.71 7.17 -10.56
C GLU A 18 5.61 6.53 -9.51
N THR A 19 5.25 6.68 -8.25
CA THR A 19 6.00 6.03 -7.18
C THR A 19 5.88 4.52 -7.30
N LEU A 20 4.67 4.05 -7.54
CA LEU A 20 4.41 2.62 -7.64
C LEU A 20 5.08 2.04 -8.88
N ASP A 21 5.11 2.79 -9.97
CA ASP A 21 5.76 2.33 -11.20
C ASP A 21 7.23 2.04 -11.01
N GLY A 22 7.88 2.73 -10.07
CA GLY A 22 9.28 2.51 -9.81
C GLY A 22 9.57 1.38 -8.84
N VAL A 23 8.53 0.72 -8.34
CA VAL A 23 8.68 -0.36 -7.36
C VAL A 23 8.73 -1.70 -8.08
N GLU A 24 9.79 -2.44 -7.82
CA GLU A 24 9.92 -3.80 -8.35
C GLU A 24 10.47 -4.68 -7.27
N PRO A 25 9.93 -5.89 -7.08
CA PRO A 25 8.78 -6.43 -7.83
C PRO A 25 7.49 -5.69 -7.50
N GLN A 26 6.45 -5.94 -8.29
CA GLN A 26 5.15 -5.31 -8.06
C GLN A 26 4.56 -5.79 -6.73
N LEU A 27 3.87 -4.88 -6.04
CA LEU A 27 3.33 -5.21 -4.73
C LEU A 27 2.30 -6.32 -4.79
N ASP A 28 1.47 -6.34 -5.82
CA ASP A 28 0.45 -7.37 -5.95
C ASP A 28 1.03 -8.73 -6.33
N ASP A 29 2.28 -8.77 -6.77
CA ASP A 29 2.98 -10.03 -7.01
C ASP A 29 3.66 -10.53 -5.74
N GLU A 30 4.15 -9.62 -4.91
CA GLU A 30 4.89 -10.00 -3.71
C GLU A 30 3.98 -10.26 -2.51
N PHE A 31 2.87 -9.56 -2.45
CA PHE A 31 1.96 -9.62 -1.31
C PHE A 31 0.56 -9.86 -1.80
N MET A 32 -0.28 -10.43 -0.93
CA MET A 32 -1.67 -10.66 -1.28
C MET A 32 -2.47 -9.38 -1.10
N VAL A 33 -2.26 -8.46 -2.03
CA VAL A 33 -2.93 -7.18 -2.03
C VAL A 33 -3.49 -6.91 -3.42
N SER A 34 -4.45 -6.01 -3.49
CA SER A 34 -5.04 -5.56 -4.75
C SER A 34 -4.66 -4.10 -4.96
N VAL A 35 -4.38 -3.76 -6.21
CA VAL A 35 -4.01 -2.40 -6.56
C VAL A 35 -5.11 -1.81 -7.43
N PHE A 36 -5.62 -0.66 -7.03
CA PHE A 36 -6.67 0.04 -7.75
C PHE A 36 -6.23 1.45 -8.10
N SER A 37 -6.72 1.96 -9.22
CA SER A 37 -6.54 3.37 -9.54
C SER A 37 -7.42 4.21 -8.63
N ASP A 38 -6.84 5.26 -8.07
CA ASP A 38 -7.56 6.18 -7.19
C ASP A 38 -7.31 7.59 -7.69
N GLY A 39 -7.89 7.92 -8.84
CA GLY A 39 -7.61 9.18 -9.50
C GLY A 39 -6.60 8.98 -10.62
N GLU A 40 -6.20 10.08 -11.22
CA GLU A 40 -5.32 10.03 -12.39
C GLU A 40 -3.89 9.68 -12.04
N ASP A 41 -3.45 10.13 -10.87
CA ASP A 41 -2.05 9.99 -10.51
C ASP A 41 -1.83 9.22 -9.21
N ARG A 42 -2.86 8.54 -8.71
CA ARG A 42 -2.77 7.81 -7.45
C ARG A 42 -3.26 6.39 -7.61
N CYS A 43 -2.70 5.53 -6.77
CA CYS A 43 -3.11 4.13 -6.69
C CYS A 43 -3.41 3.80 -5.24
N ARG A 44 -4.39 2.95 -5.05
CA ARG A 44 -4.77 2.47 -3.72
C ARG A 44 -4.46 0.99 -3.65
N ILE A 45 -3.75 0.60 -2.61
CA ILE A 45 -3.37 -0.78 -2.38
C ILE A 45 -4.17 -1.26 -1.19
N VAL A 46 -4.94 -2.33 -1.38
CA VAL A 46 -5.85 -2.83 -0.37
C VAL A 46 -5.52 -4.29 -0.08
N GLY A 47 -5.53 -4.65 1.18
CA GLY A 47 -5.27 -6.02 1.59
C GLY A 47 -5.54 -6.18 3.07
N SER A 48 -5.23 -7.36 3.59
CA SER A 48 -5.37 -7.62 5.02
C SER A 48 -4.34 -6.79 5.79
N PRO A 49 -4.57 -6.54 7.09
CA PRO A 49 -3.62 -5.74 7.87
C PRO A 49 -2.21 -6.32 7.85
N VAL A 50 -2.08 -7.65 7.86
CA VAL A 50 -0.77 -8.30 7.85
C VAL A 50 -0.06 -8.01 6.53
N GLU A 51 -0.76 -8.14 5.43
CA GLU A 51 -0.18 -7.91 4.11
C GLU A 51 0.15 -6.44 3.89
N ILE A 52 -0.71 -5.57 4.33
CA ILE A 52 -0.48 -4.13 4.20
C ILE A 52 0.72 -3.71 5.03
N LYS A 53 0.86 -4.25 6.22
CA LYS A 53 2.00 -3.95 7.06
C LYS A 53 3.30 -4.41 6.41
N ALA A 54 3.29 -5.59 5.83
CA ALA A 54 4.45 -6.12 5.12
C ALA A 54 4.79 -5.28 3.90
N ALA A 55 3.78 -4.89 3.15
CA ALA A 55 3.98 -4.05 1.98
C ALA A 55 4.53 -2.67 2.38
N SER A 56 4.03 -2.13 3.48
CA SER A 56 4.51 -0.85 4.02
C SER A 56 6.00 -0.93 4.35
N ALA A 57 6.41 -2.00 5.02
CA ALA A 57 7.80 -2.20 5.39
C ALA A 57 8.67 -2.34 4.15
N PHE A 58 8.18 -3.04 3.15
CA PHE A 58 8.87 -3.21 1.88
C PHE A 58 9.12 -1.87 1.20
N LEU A 59 8.08 -1.03 1.18
CA LEU A 59 8.20 0.30 0.57
C LEU A 59 9.16 1.20 1.36
N ALA A 60 9.11 1.11 2.68
CA ALA A 60 9.98 1.91 3.53
C ALA A 60 11.45 1.59 3.28
N ARG A 61 11.76 0.33 3.02
CA ARG A 61 13.12 -0.07 2.72
C ARG A 61 13.63 0.52 1.43
N ARG A 62 12.72 0.87 0.55
CA ARG A 62 13.08 1.49 -0.74
C ARG A 62 13.06 3.01 -0.66
N GLY A 63 12.90 3.55 0.53
CA GLY A 63 12.90 4.99 0.73
C GLY A 63 11.59 5.66 0.39
N ILE A 64 10.51 4.90 0.30
CA ILE A 64 9.20 5.43 -0.03
C ILE A 64 8.43 5.66 1.25
N THR A 65 7.96 6.88 1.44
CA THR A 65 7.17 7.22 2.62
C THR A 65 5.73 6.78 2.42
N VAL A 66 5.21 6.03 3.39
CA VAL A 66 3.84 5.53 3.35
C VAL A 66 3.08 6.12 4.53
N ARG A 67 1.85 6.52 4.29
CA ARG A 67 1.00 7.05 5.34
C ARG A 67 -0.22 6.21 5.56
#